data_5d5b66a52d77f8c1f3540fe1326e575d
#
_entry.id   5d5b66a52d77f8c1f3540fe1326e575d
#
_cell.length_a   1.000
_cell.length_b   1.000
_cell.length_c   1.000
_cell.angle_alpha   90.00
_cell.angle_beta   90.00
_cell.angle_gamma   90.00
#
_symmetry.space_group_name_H-M   'P 1'
#
loop_
_entity.id
_entity.type
_entity.pdbx_description
1 polymer ?
#
loop_
_entity_poly.entity_id
_entity_poly.type
_entity_poly.pdbx_seq_one_letter_code
_entity_poly.pdbx_strand_id
1 'polypeptide(L)'
;MTVLILARDIDPTADQMVTVLGERGVEVLRVNTAWFPTRVQVSVELLEGRWCGVLTVPHATLDLDAVQAVWYRSPEAYRMPPELSSAEAHHARVEAKYGLGGVLASLPVLWCNHPARVADSAYKPVQLARATAAGLTVPDTLITNEADAVRRFAADGPMVTKLVGGMALDEDGVRKNVYTRRVTEDDLADLRGVEHTTHLFQRWVPKARECRVIVIGEHVTAAAITAGSPAAYVDYRSDYASVSYELITPPEQVTTGIQRLVDSFGLVYGALDFVITPDGEWVFLEFTDRAGQYGFIEQATGAPLTAHLADLLTGGAA
;
A
#
# COMPACT_ATOMS: atom_id res chain seq x y z
N MET A 1 19.64 -0.89 19.43
CA MET A 1 19.02 -1.03 18.08
C MET A 1 17.53 -0.91 18.25
N THR A 2 16.93 0.17 17.75
CA THR A 2 15.47 0.43 17.95
C THR A 2 14.76 0.48 16.62
N VAL A 3 13.66 -0.24 16.49
CA VAL A 3 12.73 -0.16 15.36
C VAL A 3 11.57 0.74 15.75
N LEU A 4 11.36 1.82 14.98
CA LEU A 4 10.20 2.69 15.14
C LEU A 4 9.05 2.21 14.25
N ILE A 5 7.92 1.87 14.85
CA ILE A 5 6.71 1.44 14.12
C ILE A 5 5.68 2.57 14.15
N LEU A 6 5.36 3.15 13.00
CA LEU A 6 4.30 4.16 12.87
C LEU A 6 2.99 3.46 12.46
N ALA A 7 2.12 3.22 13.43
CA ALA A 7 0.88 2.48 13.25
C ALA A 7 -0.25 3.03 14.12
N ARG A 8 -1.48 2.86 13.64
CA ARG A 8 -2.70 3.16 14.40
C ARG A 8 -2.83 2.29 15.65
N ASP A 9 -3.67 2.70 16.59
CA ASP A 9 -3.83 2.02 17.89
C ASP A 9 -4.25 0.54 17.76
N ILE A 10 -5.18 0.26 16.86
CA ILE A 10 -5.66 -1.11 16.61
C ILE A 10 -5.10 -1.59 15.26
N ASP A 11 -4.03 -2.34 15.30
CA ASP A 11 -3.38 -2.95 14.12
C ASP A 11 -2.77 -4.31 14.50
N PRO A 12 -3.52 -5.43 14.33
CA PRO A 12 -3.04 -6.76 14.71
C PRO A 12 -1.71 -7.16 14.05
N THR A 13 -1.46 -6.68 12.82
CA THR A 13 -0.19 -6.97 12.14
C THR A 13 0.98 -6.23 12.81
N ALA A 14 0.74 -4.99 13.28
CA ALA A 14 1.76 -4.27 14.04
C ALA A 14 1.98 -4.90 15.42
N ASP A 15 0.91 -5.38 16.09
CA ASP A 15 1.00 -6.08 17.37
C ASP A 15 1.84 -7.37 17.23
N GLN A 16 1.59 -8.15 16.19
CA GLN A 16 2.38 -9.36 15.88
C GLN A 16 3.86 -9.02 15.65
N MET A 17 4.15 -7.96 14.89
CA MET A 17 5.54 -7.55 14.63
C MET A 17 6.26 -7.09 15.91
N VAL A 18 5.58 -6.35 16.80
CA VAL A 18 6.14 -5.97 18.11
C VAL A 18 6.55 -7.22 18.91
N THR A 19 5.68 -8.25 18.90
CA THR A 19 5.96 -9.52 19.57
C THR A 19 7.17 -10.21 18.98
N VAL A 20 7.22 -10.39 17.65
CA VAL A 20 8.31 -11.08 16.95
C VAL A 20 9.66 -10.36 17.13
N LEU A 21 9.67 -9.02 17.03
CA LEU A 21 10.89 -8.24 17.27
C LEU A 21 11.34 -8.31 18.73
N GLY A 22 10.38 -8.29 19.69
CA GLY A 22 10.66 -8.45 21.10
C GLY A 22 11.26 -9.82 21.45
N GLU A 23 10.76 -10.90 20.85
CA GLU A 23 11.32 -12.26 20.98
C GLU A 23 12.78 -12.36 20.44
N ARG A 24 13.11 -11.52 19.46
CA ARG A 24 14.48 -11.39 18.93
C ARG A 24 15.37 -10.46 19.75
N GLY A 25 14.87 -9.90 20.86
CA GLY A 25 15.63 -8.96 21.71
C GLY A 25 15.81 -7.57 21.07
N VAL A 26 15.00 -7.22 20.08
CA VAL A 26 15.03 -5.92 19.41
C VAL A 26 14.15 -4.93 20.18
N GLU A 27 14.68 -3.76 20.48
CA GLU A 27 13.90 -2.68 21.08
C GLU A 27 12.92 -2.10 20.05
N VAL A 28 11.66 -1.93 20.44
CA VAL A 28 10.61 -1.42 19.56
C VAL A 28 9.90 -0.27 20.23
N LEU A 29 9.74 0.83 19.51
CA LEU A 29 8.78 1.86 19.87
C LEU A 29 7.67 1.92 18.83
N ARG A 30 6.44 1.61 19.24
CA ARG A 30 5.24 1.81 18.41
C ARG A 30 4.57 3.12 18.76
N VAL A 31 4.32 3.94 17.73
CA VAL A 31 3.70 5.27 17.87
C VAL A 31 2.56 5.42 16.88
N ASN A 32 1.40 5.86 17.37
CA ASN A 32 0.35 6.37 16.49
C ASN A 32 0.61 7.87 16.21
N THR A 33 0.73 8.24 14.96
CA THR A 33 0.94 9.63 14.57
C THR A 33 -0.20 10.54 15.01
N ALA A 34 -1.42 10.01 15.16
CA ALA A 34 -2.57 10.75 15.71
C ALA A 34 -2.38 11.17 17.18
N TRP A 35 -1.42 10.63 17.91
CA TRP A 35 -1.11 11.04 19.28
C TRP A 35 -0.43 12.42 19.37
N PHE A 36 0.16 12.89 18.27
CA PHE A 36 0.75 14.21 18.24
C PHE A 36 -0.35 15.29 18.06
N PRO A 37 -0.27 16.42 18.80
CA PRO A 37 0.75 16.78 19.81
C PRO A 37 0.40 16.38 21.25
N THR A 38 -0.79 15.83 21.51
CA THR A 38 -1.33 15.70 22.87
C THR A 38 -0.65 14.61 23.70
N ARG A 39 -0.10 13.57 23.08
CA ARG A 39 0.55 12.42 23.73
C ARG A 39 1.96 12.14 23.23
N VAL A 40 2.38 12.85 22.19
CA VAL A 40 3.73 12.77 21.63
C VAL A 40 4.36 14.15 21.69
N GLN A 41 5.56 14.23 22.23
CA GLN A 41 6.38 15.43 22.23
C GLN A 41 7.65 15.16 21.42
N VAL A 42 8.16 16.18 20.76
CA VAL A 42 9.41 16.12 20.00
C VAL A 42 10.28 17.32 20.40
N SER A 43 11.57 17.04 20.66
CA SER A 43 12.58 18.06 20.89
C SER A 43 13.83 17.65 20.11
N VAL A 44 14.12 18.37 19.03
CA VAL A 44 15.18 18.01 18.08
C VAL A 44 15.94 19.25 17.63
N GLU A 45 17.22 19.08 17.36
CA GLU A 45 18.11 20.10 16.85
C GLU A 45 18.87 19.58 15.61
N LEU A 46 19.15 20.44 14.66
CA LEU A 46 19.97 20.12 13.51
C LEU A 46 21.44 20.40 13.87
N LEU A 47 22.19 19.35 14.16
CA LEU A 47 23.62 19.44 14.50
C LEU A 47 24.45 18.76 13.41
N GLU A 48 25.41 19.50 12.86
CA GLU A 48 26.30 19.01 11.80
C GLU A 48 25.58 18.36 10.61
N GLY A 49 24.41 18.91 10.24
CA GLY A 49 23.59 18.43 9.13
C GLY A 49 22.73 17.20 9.44
N ARG A 50 22.61 16.78 10.71
CA ARG A 50 21.81 15.67 11.17
C ARG A 50 20.83 16.09 12.26
N TRP A 51 19.59 15.62 12.18
CA TRP A 51 18.59 15.82 13.23
C TRP A 51 18.91 14.88 14.40
N CYS A 52 19.18 15.47 15.57
CA CYS A 52 19.43 14.78 16.83
C CYS A 52 18.40 15.21 17.85
N GLY A 53 18.08 14.35 18.81
CA GLY A 53 17.14 14.65 19.88
C GLY A 53 16.16 13.52 20.15
N VAL A 54 15.02 13.84 20.77
CA VAL A 54 14.15 12.82 21.33
C VAL A 54 12.70 12.97 20.89
N LEU A 55 12.05 11.81 20.77
CA LEU A 55 10.60 11.63 20.67
C LEU A 55 10.10 11.03 21.98
N THR A 56 9.23 11.74 22.69
CA THR A 56 8.69 11.30 23.97
C THR A 56 7.22 10.92 23.83
N VAL A 57 6.88 9.72 24.30
CA VAL A 57 5.51 9.21 24.42
C VAL A 57 5.21 8.91 25.91
N PRO A 58 3.95 8.67 26.34
CA PRO A 58 3.62 8.51 27.76
C PRO A 58 4.41 7.44 28.52
N HIS A 59 4.93 6.45 27.83
CA HIS A 59 5.59 5.27 28.43
C HIS A 59 7.06 5.13 28.06
N ALA A 60 7.59 5.96 27.17
CA ALA A 60 8.99 5.88 26.71
C ALA A 60 9.51 7.19 26.13
N THR A 61 10.81 7.32 26.09
CA THR A 61 11.52 8.36 25.33
C THR A 61 12.47 7.67 24.37
N LEU A 62 12.39 7.99 23.09
CA LEU A 62 13.23 7.47 22.02
C LEU A 62 14.24 8.54 21.61
N ASP A 63 15.51 8.20 21.70
CA ASP A 63 16.57 8.95 21.04
C ASP A 63 16.54 8.65 19.53
N LEU A 64 16.47 9.69 18.71
CA LEU A 64 16.42 9.51 17.25
C LEU A 64 17.69 8.89 16.68
N ASP A 65 18.83 9.06 17.35
CA ASP A 65 20.09 8.44 16.96
C ASP A 65 20.11 6.90 17.20
N ALA A 66 19.23 6.40 18.07
CA ALA A 66 19.08 4.96 18.31
C ALA A 66 18.21 4.26 17.27
N VAL A 67 17.45 5.01 16.43
CA VAL A 67 16.59 4.43 15.40
C VAL A 67 17.43 3.87 14.27
N GLN A 68 17.16 2.63 13.90
CA GLN A 68 17.83 1.94 12.78
C GLN A 68 16.87 1.59 11.64
N ALA A 69 15.60 1.43 11.94
CA ALA A 69 14.57 1.22 10.92
C ALA A 69 13.27 1.89 11.33
N VAL A 70 12.52 2.35 10.35
CA VAL A 70 11.15 2.85 10.51
C VAL A 70 10.20 1.99 9.67
N TRP A 71 9.22 1.40 10.33
CA TRP A 71 8.12 0.76 9.64
C TRP A 71 6.91 1.70 9.55
N TYR A 72 6.69 2.28 8.37
CA TYR A 72 5.57 3.17 8.05
C TYR A 72 4.34 2.35 7.69
N ARG A 73 3.72 1.73 8.72
CA ARG A 73 2.70 0.68 8.56
C ARG A 73 1.30 1.23 8.26
N SER A 74 0.77 2.03 9.17
CA SER A 74 -0.60 2.54 9.08
C SER A 74 -0.74 3.85 9.87
N PRO A 75 0.06 4.89 9.55
CA PRO A 75 -0.01 6.16 10.25
C PRO A 75 -1.39 6.80 10.04
N GLU A 76 -1.90 7.43 11.10
CA GLU A 76 -3.12 8.22 11.05
C GLU A 76 -2.81 9.71 10.94
N ALA A 77 -3.79 10.49 10.50
CA ALA A 77 -3.66 11.93 10.49
C ALA A 77 -3.47 12.48 11.92
N TYR A 78 -2.63 13.49 12.06
CA TYR A 78 -2.40 14.17 13.34
C TYR A 78 -3.73 14.67 13.91
N ARG A 79 -4.00 14.36 15.19
CA ARG A 79 -5.23 14.75 15.87
C ARG A 79 -4.96 15.98 16.73
N MET A 80 -5.42 17.12 16.25
CA MET A 80 -5.25 18.38 16.96
C MET A 80 -6.15 18.47 18.20
N PRO A 81 -5.74 19.24 19.24
CA PRO A 81 -6.56 19.50 20.40
C PRO A 81 -7.93 20.07 20.02
N PRO A 82 -9.03 19.62 20.68
CA PRO A 82 -10.38 19.99 20.30
C PRO A 82 -10.74 21.47 20.59
N GLU A 83 -9.97 22.15 21.42
CA GLU A 83 -10.12 23.56 21.76
C GLU A 83 -9.66 24.52 20.65
N LEU A 84 -8.92 24.03 19.65
CA LEU A 84 -8.49 24.82 18.50
C LEU A 84 -9.65 25.11 17.55
N SER A 85 -9.73 26.34 17.06
CA SER A 85 -10.61 26.65 15.93
C SER A 85 -10.25 25.83 14.68
N SER A 86 -11.16 25.76 13.71
CA SER A 86 -10.91 25.02 12.46
C SER A 86 -9.68 25.53 11.71
N ALA A 87 -9.43 26.84 11.71
CA ALA A 87 -8.27 27.44 11.06
C ALA A 87 -6.97 27.09 11.80
N GLU A 88 -6.96 27.21 13.14
CA GLU A 88 -5.81 26.84 13.96
C GLU A 88 -5.50 25.34 13.86
N ALA A 89 -6.52 24.48 13.92
CA ALA A 89 -6.35 23.03 13.76
C ALA A 89 -5.85 22.65 12.37
N HIS A 90 -6.29 23.35 11.32
CA HIS A 90 -5.76 23.16 9.97
C HIS A 90 -4.27 23.55 9.90
N HIS A 91 -3.92 24.75 10.36
CA HIS A 91 -2.54 25.23 10.40
C HIS A 91 -1.64 24.29 11.21
N ALA A 92 -2.05 23.93 12.42
CA ALA A 92 -1.27 23.03 13.28
C ALA A 92 -1.04 21.64 12.64
N ARG A 93 -2.01 21.10 11.90
CA ARG A 93 -1.79 19.84 11.12
C ARG A 93 -0.76 20.01 10.02
N VAL A 94 -0.77 21.15 9.34
CA VAL A 94 0.22 21.46 8.30
C VAL A 94 1.61 21.55 8.92
N GLU A 95 1.77 22.29 10.03
CA GLU A 95 3.04 22.41 10.75
C GLU A 95 3.53 21.05 11.28
N ALA A 96 2.63 20.22 11.84
CA ALA A 96 2.98 18.87 12.28
C ALA A 96 3.47 17.98 11.13
N LYS A 97 2.82 18.08 9.96
CA LYS A 97 3.22 17.31 8.78
C LYS A 97 4.63 17.69 8.30
N TYR A 98 4.94 18.99 8.22
CA TYR A 98 6.23 19.44 7.71
C TYR A 98 7.31 19.45 8.81
N GLY A 99 6.96 19.73 10.07
CA GLY A 99 7.87 19.71 11.21
C GLY A 99 8.21 18.28 11.62
N LEU A 100 7.34 17.63 12.42
CA LEU A 100 7.58 16.28 12.90
C LEU A 100 7.74 15.26 11.76
N GLY A 101 6.82 15.31 10.78
CA GLY A 101 6.88 14.41 9.62
C GLY A 101 8.16 14.60 8.80
N GLY A 102 8.62 15.86 8.64
CA GLY A 102 9.86 16.19 7.94
C GLY A 102 11.11 15.70 8.68
N VAL A 103 11.17 15.90 10.00
CA VAL A 103 12.26 15.38 10.84
C VAL A 103 12.34 13.86 10.72
N LEU A 104 11.24 13.15 10.93
CA LEU A 104 11.22 11.69 10.81
C LEU A 104 11.64 11.25 9.41
N ALA A 105 11.07 11.84 8.35
CA ALA A 105 11.40 11.47 6.97
C ALA A 105 12.87 11.74 6.58
N SER A 106 13.57 12.61 7.31
CA SER A 106 14.99 12.89 7.06
C SER A 106 15.95 11.93 7.76
N LEU A 107 15.46 11.02 8.59
CA LEU A 107 16.32 10.03 9.27
C LEU A 107 16.99 9.13 8.24
N PRO A 108 18.34 9.01 8.25
CA PRO A 108 19.10 8.21 7.29
C PRO A 108 19.11 6.72 7.68
N VAL A 109 17.93 6.13 7.80
CA VAL A 109 17.70 4.76 8.27
C VAL A 109 16.92 3.95 7.24
N LEU A 110 16.78 2.65 7.45
CA LEU A 110 15.89 1.84 6.63
C LEU A 110 14.44 2.29 6.84
N TRP A 111 13.75 2.53 5.76
CA TRP A 111 12.31 2.82 5.74
C TRP A 111 11.53 1.70 5.04
N CYS A 112 10.61 1.12 5.71
CA CYS A 112 9.65 0.19 5.11
C CYS A 112 8.22 0.78 5.18
N ASN A 113 7.75 1.58 4.22
CA ASN A 113 8.47 2.29 3.16
C ASN A 113 8.56 3.77 3.49
N HIS A 114 9.48 4.48 2.85
CA HIS A 114 9.60 5.94 3.05
C HIS A 114 8.37 6.68 2.51
N PRO A 115 7.75 7.63 3.27
CA PRO A 115 6.47 8.26 2.91
C PRO A 115 6.48 8.98 1.55
N ALA A 116 7.59 9.59 1.14
CA ALA A 116 7.68 10.22 -0.17
C ALA A 116 7.65 9.19 -1.32
N ARG A 117 8.26 8.00 -1.11
CA ARG A 117 8.23 6.90 -2.08
C ARG A 117 6.83 6.27 -2.17
N VAL A 118 6.17 6.12 -1.01
CA VAL A 118 4.77 5.72 -0.92
C VAL A 118 3.85 6.66 -1.69
N ALA A 119 4.06 7.99 -1.56
CA ALA A 119 3.28 8.97 -2.29
C ALA A 119 3.48 8.89 -3.81
N ASP A 120 4.72 8.64 -4.28
CA ASP A 120 5.02 8.47 -5.71
C ASP A 120 4.36 7.19 -6.27
N SER A 121 4.44 6.09 -5.53
CA SER A 121 3.89 4.79 -5.95
C SER A 121 2.36 4.70 -5.88
N ALA A 122 1.67 5.67 -5.29
CA ALA A 122 0.22 5.67 -5.16
C ALA A 122 -0.52 5.92 -6.50
N TYR A 123 0.15 6.49 -7.49
CA TYR A 123 -0.46 6.85 -8.77
C TYR A 123 -0.55 5.65 -9.71
N LYS A 124 -1.75 5.07 -9.91
CA LYS A 124 -1.96 3.94 -10.85
C LYS A 124 -1.41 4.17 -12.27
N PRO A 125 -1.56 5.37 -12.89
CA PRO A 125 -0.94 5.61 -14.19
C PRO A 125 0.58 5.47 -14.19
N VAL A 126 1.24 5.92 -13.11
CA VAL A 126 2.69 5.77 -12.94
C VAL A 126 3.07 4.30 -12.74
N GLN A 127 2.28 3.56 -11.95
CA GLN A 127 2.49 2.12 -11.75
C GLN A 127 2.47 1.35 -13.08
N LEU A 128 1.44 1.58 -13.92
CA LEU A 128 1.30 0.90 -15.21
C LEU A 128 2.45 1.22 -16.16
N ALA A 129 2.84 2.49 -16.27
CA ALA A 129 3.95 2.91 -17.11
C ALA A 129 5.29 2.30 -16.65
N ARG A 130 5.57 2.31 -15.34
CA ARG A 130 6.78 1.70 -14.77
C ARG A 130 6.75 0.17 -14.86
N ALA A 131 5.59 -0.47 -14.70
CA ALA A 131 5.44 -1.91 -14.87
C ALA A 131 5.80 -2.34 -16.30
N THR A 132 5.30 -1.61 -17.32
CA THR A 132 5.69 -1.84 -18.72
C THR A 132 7.19 -1.65 -18.94
N ALA A 133 7.78 -0.59 -18.39
CA ALA A 133 9.22 -0.34 -18.48
C ALA A 133 10.06 -1.42 -17.76
N ALA A 134 9.51 -2.03 -16.71
CA ALA A 134 10.11 -3.14 -16.00
C ALA A 134 10.00 -4.51 -16.74
N GLY A 135 9.25 -4.55 -17.84
CA GLY A 135 9.03 -5.75 -18.67
C GLY A 135 7.83 -6.59 -18.25
N LEU A 136 6.91 -6.02 -17.46
CA LEU A 136 5.66 -6.67 -17.10
C LEU A 136 4.57 -6.37 -18.13
N THR A 137 3.73 -7.35 -18.44
CA THR A 137 2.52 -7.14 -19.23
C THR A 137 1.48 -6.38 -18.41
N VAL A 138 0.85 -5.36 -19.02
CA VAL A 138 -0.24 -4.58 -18.42
C VAL A 138 -1.44 -4.56 -19.36
N PRO A 139 -2.68 -4.49 -18.87
CA PRO A 139 -3.84 -4.37 -19.76
C PRO A 139 -3.89 -2.98 -20.40
N ASP A 140 -4.41 -2.89 -21.63
CA ASP A 140 -4.74 -1.60 -22.23
C ASP A 140 -5.63 -0.81 -21.29
N THR A 141 -5.27 0.44 -21.07
CA THR A 141 -5.89 1.30 -20.07
C THR A 141 -6.21 2.66 -20.65
N LEU A 142 -7.44 3.11 -20.44
CA LEU A 142 -7.93 4.44 -20.76
C LEU A 142 -8.20 5.21 -19.48
N ILE A 143 -7.70 6.44 -19.38
CA ILE A 143 -8.11 7.41 -18.36
C ILE A 143 -8.70 8.61 -19.10
N THR A 144 -9.97 8.90 -18.84
CA THR A 144 -10.69 9.94 -19.58
C THR A 144 -11.83 10.54 -18.76
N ASN A 145 -12.26 11.72 -19.17
CA ASN A 145 -13.52 12.35 -18.79
C ASN A 145 -14.41 12.63 -20.04
N GLU A 146 -14.14 11.94 -21.16
CA GLU A 146 -14.86 12.10 -22.42
C GLU A 146 -15.71 10.83 -22.72
N ALA A 147 -17.03 10.98 -22.79
CA ALA A 147 -17.95 9.87 -23.08
C ALA A 147 -17.64 9.18 -24.42
N ASP A 148 -17.26 9.94 -25.45
CA ASP A 148 -16.94 9.36 -26.75
C ASP A 148 -15.61 8.56 -26.74
N ALA A 149 -14.63 8.94 -25.91
CA ALA A 149 -13.43 8.13 -25.71
C ALA A 149 -13.79 6.79 -25.04
N VAL A 150 -14.72 6.78 -24.07
CA VAL A 150 -15.21 5.54 -23.43
C VAL A 150 -15.87 4.63 -24.47
N ARG A 151 -16.75 5.17 -25.34
CA ARG A 151 -17.42 4.40 -26.41
C ARG A 151 -16.41 3.81 -27.40
N ARG A 152 -15.42 4.62 -27.85
CA ARG A 152 -14.37 4.11 -28.73
C ARG A 152 -13.59 2.98 -28.08
N PHE A 153 -13.18 3.16 -26.84
CA PHE A 153 -12.44 2.11 -26.11
C PHE A 153 -13.30 0.85 -25.93
N ALA A 154 -14.62 0.97 -25.67
CA ALA A 154 -15.52 -0.17 -25.55
C ALA A 154 -15.69 -0.96 -26.87
N ALA A 155 -15.57 -0.30 -28.02
CA ALA A 155 -15.73 -0.94 -29.33
C ALA A 155 -14.65 -2.00 -29.61
N ASP A 156 -13.47 -1.88 -28.99
CA ASP A 156 -12.34 -2.81 -29.15
C ASP A 156 -12.45 -4.08 -28.27
N GLY A 157 -13.52 -4.18 -27.42
CA GLY A 157 -13.80 -5.37 -26.62
C GLY A 157 -14.20 -5.08 -25.17
N PRO A 158 -14.42 -6.14 -24.38
CA PRO A 158 -14.93 -6.00 -23.02
C PRO A 158 -13.92 -5.26 -22.11
N MET A 159 -14.44 -4.45 -21.21
CA MET A 159 -13.66 -3.65 -20.28
C MET A 159 -14.25 -3.64 -18.86
N VAL A 160 -13.44 -3.24 -17.92
CA VAL A 160 -13.80 -2.97 -16.52
C VAL A 160 -13.57 -1.51 -16.18
N THR A 161 -14.23 -1.05 -15.12
CA THR A 161 -13.94 0.23 -14.48
C THR A 161 -13.59 0.01 -13.01
N LYS A 162 -12.65 0.81 -12.52
CA LYS A 162 -12.20 0.81 -11.11
C LYS A 162 -11.80 2.22 -10.69
N LEU A 163 -11.80 2.50 -9.40
CA LEU A 163 -11.37 3.79 -8.89
C LEU A 163 -9.86 4.02 -9.18
N VAL A 164 -9.52 5.24 -9.57
CA VAL A 164 -8.11 5.65 -9.77
C VAL A 164 -7.39 5.80 -8.42
N GLY A 165 -8.00 6.51 -7.47
CA GLY A 165 -7.34 6.96 -6.24
C GLY A 165 -7.59 6.11 -4.99
N GLY A 166 -8.54 5.19 -4.97
CA GLY A 166 -8.85 4.44 -3.76
C GLY A 166 -9.91 3.38 -3.96
N MET A 167 -10.22 2.60 -2.91
CA MET A 167 -11.23 1.55 -2.95
C MET A 167 -12.54 1.94 -2.25
N ALA A 168 -12.62 3.12 -1.66
CA ALA A 168 -13.78 3.50 -0.87
C ALA A 168 -14.24 4.92 -1.20
N LEU A 169 -15.55 5.09 -1.20
CA LEU A 169 -16.25 6.37 -1.19
C LEU A 169 -16.81 6.60 0.21
N ASP A 170 -16.77 7.85 0.66
CA ASP A 170 -17.51 8.27 1.85
C ASP A 170 -18.77 8.98 1.37
N GLU A 171 -19.92 8.42 1.71
CA GLU A 171 -21.22 8.97 1.38
C GLU A 171 -22.04 9.13 2.67
N ASP A 172 -22.29 10.36 3.05
CA ASP A 172 -23.01 10.72 4.29
C ASP A 172 -22.39 10.11 5.56
N GLY A 173 -21.06 10.03 5.63
CA GLY A 173 -20.32 9.43 6.75
C GLY A 173 -20.30 7.89 6.73
N VAL A 174 -20.85 7.28 5.69
CA VAL A 174 -20.82 5.83 5.47
C VAL A 174 -19.75 5.49 4.44
N ARG A 175 -18.75 4.75 4.85
CA ARG A 175 -17.69 4.27 3.96
C ARG A 175 -18.18 3.08 3.14
N LYS A 176 -18.29 3.27 1.82
CA LYS A 176 -18.68 2.24 0.85
C LYS A 176 -17.46 1.78 0.06
N ASN A 177 -17.20 0.49 0.04
CA ASN A 177 -16.15 -0.06 -0.82
C ASN A 177 -16.65 -0.11 -2.27
N VAL A 178 -15.81 0.31 -3.19
CA VAL A 178 -16.06 0.23 -4.63
C VAL A 178 -15.08 -0.77 -5.23
N TYR A 179 -15.64 -1.86 -5.75
CA TYR A 179 -14.89 -2.93 -6.39
C TYR A 179 -14.76 -2.70 -7.90
N THR A 180 -13.83 -3.40 -8.51
CA THR A 180 -13.76 -3.50 -9.97
C THR A 180 -15.03 -4.12 -10.50
N ARG A 181 -15.63 -3.52 -11.52
CA ARG A 181 -16.84 -4.05 -12.18
C ARG A 181 -16.72 -4.04 -13.69
N ARG A 182 -17.38 -4.98 -14.34
CA ARG A 182 -17.55 -5.00 -15.79
C ARG A 182 -18.42 -3.82 -16.22
N VAL A 183 -18.01 -3.16 -17.31
CA VAL A 183 -18.86 -2.16 -17.97
C VAL A 183 -19.85 -2.88 -18.87
N THR A 184 -21.13 -2.55 -18.71
CA THR A 184 -22.25 -3.15 -19.43
C THR A 184 -22.71 -2.26 -20.57
N GLU A 185 -23.59 -2.78 -21.43
CA GLU A 185 -24.24 -1.97 -22.47
C GLU A 185 -25.11 -0.85 -21.89
N ASP A 186 -25.78 -1.12 -20.75
CA ASP A 186 -26.56 -0.10 -20.04
C ASP A 186 -25.69 1.03 -19.51
N ASP A 187 -24.47 0.72 -19.01
CA ASP A 187 -23.50 1.74 -18.62
C ASP A 187 -23.11 2.61 -19.82
N LEU A 188 -22.89 1.99 -20.99
CA LEU A 188 -22.51 2.71 -22.23
C LEU A 188 -23.64 3.54 -22.82
N ALA A 189 -24.88 3.16 -22.56
CA ALA A 189 -26.07 3.92 -22.97
C ALA A 189 -26.21 5.21 -22.14
N ASP A 190 -25.76 5.22 -20.88
CA ASP A 190 -25.81 6.39 -20.01
C ASP A 190 -24.43 6.70 -19.39
N LEU A 191 -23.69 7.57 -20.03
CA LEU A 191 -22.36 8.04 -19.57
C LEU A 191 -22.41 9.42 -18.93
N ARG A 192 -23.59 9.90 -18.50
CA ARG A 192 -23.70 11.17 -17.77
C ARG A 192 -22.86 11.12 -16.49
N GLY A 193 -22.16 12.20 -16.23
CA GLY A 193 -21.24 12.32 -15.09
C GLY A 193 -19.80 11.93 -15.39
N VAL A 194 -19.52 11.27 -16.52
CA VAL A 194 -18.14 10.98 -16.93
C VAL A 194 -17.33 12.28 -17.09
N GLU A 195 -17.98 13.36 -17.52
CA GLU A 195 -17.35 14.68 -17.71
C GLU A 195 -16.92 15.36 -16.41
N HIS A 196 -17.37 14.90 -15.23
CA HIS A 196 -17.09 15.59 -13.96
C HIS A 196 -15.71 15.29 -13.38
N THR A 197 -15.11 14.16 -13.75
CA THR A 197 -13.76 13.81 -13.31
C THR A 197 -13.12 12.77 -14.22
N THR A 198 -11.88 12.41 -13.97
CA THR A 198 -11.22 11.31 -14.68
C THR A 198 -11.68 9.95 -14.18
N HIS A 199 -11.98 9.06 -15.12
CA HIS A 199 -12.34 7.67 -14.86
C HIS A 199 -11.32 6.73 -15.47
N LEU A 200 -11.08 5.59 -14.84
CA LEU A 200 -10.19 4.56 -15.34
C LEU A 200 -11.03 3.40 -15.91
N PHE A 201 -10.78 3.10 -17.18
CA PHE A 201 -11.28 1.93 -17.88
C PHE A 201 -10.09 1.07 -18.30
N GLN A 202 -10.23 -0.24 -18.16
CA GLN A 202 -9.15 -1.17 -18.45
C GLN A 202 -9.71 -2.36 -19.22
N ARG A 203 -8.96 -2.84 -20.22
CA ARG A 203 -9.34 -4.03 -20.96
C ARG A 203 -9.55 -5.20 -19.99
N TRP A 204 -10.68 -5.90 -20.14
CA TRP A 204 -10.91 -7.12 -19.37
C TRP A 204 -9.90 -8.19 -19.79
N VAL A 205 -9.17 -8.72 -18.82
CA VAL A 205 -8.26 -9.86 -19.03
C VAL A 205 -8.99 -11.13 -18.56
N PRO A 206 -9.27 -12.10 -19.46
CA PRO A 206 -9.75 -13.41 -19.04
C PRO A 206 -8.76 -14.05 -18.09
N LYS A 207 -9.21 -14.62 -17.00
CA LYS A 207 -8.31 -15.15 -15.97
C LYS A 207 -8.63 -16.60 -15.61
N ALA A 208 -7.59 -17.39 -15.45
CA ALA A 208 -7.65 -18.68 -14.78
C ALA A 208 -7.61 -18.47 -13.26
N ARG A 209 -6.72 -17.58 -12.81
CA ARG A 209 -6.55 -17.24 -11.39
C ARG A 209 -6.13 -15.77 -11.25
N GLU A 210 -6.36 -15.18 -10.10
CA GLU A 210 -5.64 -13.98 -9.67
C GLU A 210 -4.39 -14.39 -8.87
N CYS A 211 -3.48 -13.45 -8.67
CA CYS A 211 -2.30 -13.70 -7.86
C CYS A 211 -1.94 -12.45 -7.06
N ARG A 212 -1.79 -12.60 -5.76
CA ARG A 212 -1.20 -11.59 -4.88
C ARG A 212 0.27 -11.92 -4.68
N VAL A 213 1.15 -11.01 -5.08
CA VAL A 213 2.59 -11.13 -4.86
C VAL A 213 3.00 -10.17 -3.75
N ILE A 214 3.69 -10.68 -2.74
CA ILE A 214 4.27 -9.88 -1.65
C ILE A 214 5.78 -9.84 -1.85
N VAL A 215 6.32 -8.63 -1.90
CA VAL A 215 7.76 -8.37 -1.95
C VAL A 215 8.21 -7.81 -0.60
N ILE A 216 9.24 -8.40 -0.01
CA ILE A 216 9.89 -7.94 1.23
C ILE A 216 11.40 -8.03 1.02
N GLY A 217 12.06 -6.90 0.79
CA GLY A 217 13.45 -6.91 0.35
C GLY A 217 13.63 -7.71 -0.94
N GLU A 218 14.47 -8.74 -0.90
CA GLU A 218 14.71 -9.65 -2.03
C GLU A 218 13.69 -10.81 -2.09
N HIS A 219 12.87 -11.00 -1.05
CA HIS A 219 11.90 -12.09 -1.00
C HIS A 219 10.65 -11.76 -1.82
N VAL A 220 10.35 -12.62 -2.79
CA VAL A 220 9.13 -12.55 -3.61
C VAL A 220 8.26 -13.77 -3.31
N THR A 221 7.12 -13.55 -2.68
CA THR A 221 6.16 -14.61 -2.33
C THR A 221 4.88 -14.40 -3.12
N ALA A 222 4.49 -15.38 -3.93
CA ALA A 222 3.28 -15.31 -4.74
C ALA A 222 2.22 -16.31 -4.27
N ALA A 223 1.01 -15.81 -4.03
CA ALA A 223 -0.16 -16.61 -3.68
C ALA A 223 -1.19 -16.49 -4.80
N ALA A 224 -1.43 -17.60 -5.50
CA ALA A 224 -2.54 -17.70 -6.43
C ALA A 224 -3.86 -17.70 -5.68
N ILE A 225 -4.85 -17.01 -6.24
CA ILE A 225 -6.19 -16.85 -5.69
C ILE A 225 -7.17 -17.47 -6.67
N THR A 226 -7.85 -18.53 -6.25
CA THR A 226 -8.88 -19.17 -7.06
C THR A 226 -10.26 -18.73 -6.57
N ALA A 227 -11.05 -18.16 -7.47
CA ALA A 227 -12.39 -17.69 -7.18
C ALA A 227 -13.40 -18.85 -7.14
N GLY A 228 -14.19 -18.96 -6.09
CA GLY A 228 -15.25 -19.94 -5.94
C GLY A 228 -16.66 -19.40 -6.22
N SER A 229 -16.79 -18.09 -6.56
CA SER A 229 -18.08 -17.49 -6.92
C SER A 229 -17.95 -16.55 -8.12
N PRO A 230 -19.05 -16.27 -8.85
CA PRO A 230 -19.05 -15.30 -9.96
C PRO A 230 -18.62 -13.88 -9.52
N ALA A 231 -18.95 -13.46 -8.31
CA ALA A 231 -18.56 -12.16 -7.78
C ALA A 231 -17.05 -12.12 -7.54
N ALA A 232 -16.48 -13.13 -6.86
CA ALA A 232 -15.05 -13.26 -6.63
C ALA A 232 -14.28 -13.41 -7.95
N TYR A 233 -14.88 -13.97 -9.00
CA TYR A 233 -14.27 -14.05 -10.32
C TYR A 233 -14.06 -12.67 -10.96
N VAL A 234 -14.88 -11.66 -10.66
CA VAL A 234 -14.64 -10.29 -11.15
C VAL A 234 -13.64 -9.57 -10.27
N ASP A 235 -13.81 -9.63 -8.94
CA ASP A 235 -12.90 -9.05 -7.94
C ASP A 235 -12.94 -9.93 -6.69
N TYR A 236 -11.85 -10.64 -6.36
CA TYR A 236 -11.82 -11.59 -5.23
C TYR A 236 -12.16 -10.94 -3.88
N ARG A 237 -11.97 -9.63 -3.76
CA ARG A 237 -12.26 -8.86 -2.55
C ARG A 237 -13.76 -8.72 -2.27
N SER A 238 -14.61 -8.99 -3.27
CA SER A 238 -16.07 -8.93 -3.12
C SER A 238 -16.64 -10.12 -2.34
N ASP A 239 -15.92 -11.25 -2.28
CA ASP A 239 -16.35 -12.48 -1.61
C ASP A 239 -15.16 -13.31 -1.12
N TYR A 240 -14.53 -12.84 -0.03
CA TYR A 240 -13.38 -13.52 0.57
C TYR A 240 -13.67 -14.94 1.07
N ALA A 241 -14.94 -15.25 1.39
CA ALA A 241 -15.31 -16.55 1.91
C ALA A 241 -15.28 -17.66 0.84
N SER A 242 -15.36 -17.28 -0.44
CA SER A 242 -15.39 -18.22 -1.57
C SER A 242 -14.03 -18.41 -2.23
N VAL A 243 -12.95 -17.79 -1.76
CA VAL A 243 -11.63 -17.91 -2.40
C VAL A 243 -10.72 -18.89 -1.69
N SER A 244 -9.84 -19.52 -2.45
CA SER A 244 -8.75 -20.34 -1.93
C SER A 244 -7.39 -19.78 -2.36
N TYR A 245 -6.37 -20.05 -1.53
CA TYR A 245 -5.01 -19.54 -1.73
C TYR A 245 -4.03 -20.69 -1.86
N GLU A 246 -3.08 -20.58 -2.78
CA GLU A 246 -2.03 -21.55 -3.03
C GLU A 246 -0.71 -20.82 -3.31
N LEU A 247 0.38 -21.22 -2.64
CA LEU A 247 1.70 -20.68 -2.96
C LEU A 247 2.15 -21.20 -4.33
N ILE A 248 2.58 -20.29 -5.18
CA ILE A 248 3.10 -20.62 -6.51
C ILE A 248 4.42 -19.88 -6.75
N THR A 249 5.20 -20.39 -7.69
CA THR A 249 6.44 -19.74 -8.11
C THR A 249 6.19 -18.96 -9.40
N PRO A 250 6.36 -17.62 -9.41
CA PRO A 250 6.29 -16.85 -10.65
C PRO A 250 7.42 -17.25 -11.60
N PRO A 251 7.21 -17.15 -12.93
CA PRO A 251 8.30 -17.27 -13.90
C PRO A 251 9.43 -16.27 -13.59
N GLU A 252 10.67 -16.65 -13.89
CA GLU A 252 11.86 -15.82 -13.62
C GLU A 252 11.75 -14.41 -14.24
N GLN A 253 11.24 -14.32 -15.47
CA GLN A 253 11.01 -13.05 -16.14
C GLN A 253 10.02 -12.16 -15.36
N VAL A 254 8.96 -12.74 -14.80
CA VAL A 254 7.97 -12.02 -13.98
C VAL A 254 8.60 -11.57 -12.67
N THR A 255 9.34 -12.43 -11.98
CA THR A 255 10.06 -12.10 -10.74
C THR A 255 11.03 -10.95 -10.95
N THR A 256 11.81 -11.00 -12.04
CA THR A 256 12.73 -9.92 -12.42
C THR A 256 12.00 -8.61 -12.69
N GLY A 257 10.87 -8.66 -13.41
CA GLY A 257 10.03 -7.49 -13.67
C GLY A 257 9.44 -6.89 -12.40
N ILE A 258 8.98 -7.73 -11.48
CA ILE A 258 8.48 -7.31 -10.15
C ILE A 258 9.57 -6.57 -9.38
N GLN A 259 10.77 -7.14 -9.28
CA GLN A 259 11.86 -6.52 -8.54
C GLN A 259 12.25 -5.16 -9.14
N ARG A 260 12.40 -5.08 -10.48
CA ARG A 260 12.66 -3.83 -11.18
C ARG A 260 11.57 -2.76 -10.95
N LEU A 261 10.31 -3.18 -10.89
CA LEU A 261 9.20 -2.27 -10.60
C LEU A 261 9.31 -1.69 -9.19
N VAL A 262 9.52 -2.54 -8.18
CA VAL A 262 9.67 -2.14 -6.77
C VAL A 262 10.88 -1.22 -6.60
N ASP A 263 12.02 -1.58 -7.19
CA ASP A 263 13.26 -0.78 -7.18
C ASP A 263 13.07 0.57 -7.86
N SER A 264 12.28 0.64 -8.94
CA SER A 264 12.01 1.89 -9.66
C SER A 264 11.28 2.93 -8.80
N PHE A 265 10.55 2.50 -7.79
CA PHE A 265 9.94 3.36 -6.79
C PHE A 265 10.85 3.59 -5.57
N GLY A 266 11.98 2.88 -5.46
CA GLY A 266 12.85 2.91 -4.30
C GLY A 266 12.18 2.35 -3.05
N LEU A 267 11.34 1.34 -3.21
CA LEU A 267 10.62 0.68 -2.13
C LEU A 267 11.32 -0.62 -1.74
N VAL A 268 11.08 -1.05 -0.50
CA VAL A 268 11.59 -2.33 0.02
C VAL A 268 10.45 -3.31 0.34
N TYR A 269 9.20 -2.85 0.24
CA TYR A 269 8.01 -3.65 0.44
C TYR A 269 6.97 -3.30 -0.62
N GLY A 270 6.23 -4.31 -1.10
CA GLY A 270 5.09 -4.11 -1.97
C GLY A 270 4.17 -5.31 -2.03
N ALA A 271 2.90 -5.04 -2.29
CA ALA A 271 1.91 -6.05 -2.62
C ALA A 271 1.38 -5.77 -4.03
N LEU A 272 1.58 -6.70 -4.94
CA LEU A 272 1.22 -6.57 -6.35
C LEU A 272 0.08 -7.51 -6.69
N ASP A 273 -0.86 -7.04 -7.49
CA ASP A 273 -1.96 -7.83 -8.00
C ASP A 273 -1.73 -8.17 -9.48
N PHE A 274 -1.84 -9.46 -9.79
CA PHE A 274 -1.77 -10.00 -11.13
C PHE A 274 -3.02 -10.82 -11.47
N VAL A 275 -3.28 -10.91 -12.76
CA VAL A 275 -4.12 -11.96 -13.35
C VAL A 275 -3.18 -12.96 -14.04
N ILE A 276 -3.45 -14.25 -13.85
CA ILE A 276 -2.85 -15.32 -14.64
C ILE A 276 -3.91 -15.79 -15.63
N THR A 277 -3.64 -15.60 -16.92
CA THR A 277 -4.55 -15.97 -18.01
C THR A 277 -4.65 -17.51 -18.18
N PRO A 278 -5.63 -18.04 -18.91
CA PRO A 278 -5.74 -19.48 -19.16
C PRO A 278 -4.52 -20.10 -19.88
N ASP A 279 -3.80 -19.32 -20.66
CA ASP A 279 -2.55 -19.70 -21.34
C ASP A 279 -1.28 -19.43 -20.52
N GLY A 280 -1.44 -18.95 -19.26
CA GLY A 280 -0.36 -18.82 -18.30
C GLY A 280 0.37 -17.47 -18.33
N GLU A 281 -0.11 -16.49 -19.09
CA GLU A 281 0.46 -15.14 -19.07
C GLU A 281 0.16 -14.43 -17.74
N TRP A 282 1.17 -13.72 -17.20
CA TRP A 282 1.04 -12.90 -16.00
C TRP A 282 0.82 -11.45 -16.39
N VAL A 283 -0.36 -10.92 -16.07
CA VAL A 283 -0.77 -9.55 -16.38
C VAL A 283 -0.87 -8.75 -15.08
N PHE A 284 -0.03 -7.73 -14.96
CA PHE A 284 0.01 -6.83 -13.80
C PHE A 284 -1.21 -5.91 -13.78
N LEU A 285 -1.84 -5.75 -12.62
CA LEU A 285 -3.03 -4.91 -12.45
C LEU A 285 -2.80 -3.66 -11.62
N GLU A 286 -2.17 -3.80 -10.46
CA GLU A 286 -1.90 -2.70 -9.53
C GLU A 286 -0.83 -3.07 -8.50
N PHE A 287 -0.29 -2.03 -7.89
CA PHE A 287 0.69 -2.10 -6.82
C PHE A 287 0.15 -1.39 -5.57
N THR A 288 0.30 -2.01 -4.42
CA THR A 288 -0.01 -1.44 -3.11
C THR A 288 1.24 -1.43 -2.25
N ASP A 289 1.67 -0.25 -1.86
CA ASP A 289 2.90 0.03 -1.11
C ASP A 289 2.73 0.05 0.41
N ARG A 290 1.49 -0.13 0.90
CA ARG A 290 1.19 -0.12 2.33
C ARG A 290 1.71 -1.38 2.98
N ALA A 291 2.89 -1.26 3.59
CA ALA A 291 3.57 -2.34 4.28
C ALA A 291 2.64 -3.03 5.29
N GLY A 292 2.34 -4.31 5.05
CA GLY A 292 1.59 -5.13 5.98
C GLY A 292 0.21 -5.62 5.52
N GLN A 293 -0.13 -5.49 4.24
CA GLN A 293 -1.30 -6.20 3.69
C GLN A 293 -0.94 -7.65 3.30
N TYR A 294 -0.17 -8.32 4.16
CA TYR A 294 0.30 -9.69 3.93
C TYR A 294 -0.30 -10.71 4.92
N GLY A 295 -0.82 -10.25 6.06
CA GLY A 295 -1.20 -11.15 7.16
C GLY A 295 -2.24 -12.21 6.77
N PHE A 296 -3.20 -11.89 5.87
CA PHE A 296 -4.16 -12.88 5.38
C PHE A 296 -3.51 -13.92 4.45
N ILE A 297 -2.50 -13.56 3.67
CA ILE A 297 -1.72 -14.51 2.86
C ILE A 297 -0.91 -15.43 3.78
N GLU A 298 -0.20 -14.86 4.77
CA GLU A 298 0.54 -15.65 5.75
C GLU A 298 -0.38 -16.64 6.49
N GLN A 299 -1.54 -16.16 6.97
CA GLN A 299 -2.52 -17.00 7.64
C GLN A 299 -3.07 -18.13 6.74
N ALA A 300 -3.35 -17.82 5.48
CA ALA A 300 -3.95 -18.78 4.53
C ALA A 300 -2.95 -19.79 3.99
N THR A 301 -1.66 -19.44 3.88
CA THR A 301 -0.65 -20.23 3.17
C THR A 301 0.48 -20.75 4.06
N GLY A 302 0.66 -20.18 5.26
CA GLY A 302 1.81 -20.48 6.13
C GLY A 302 3.12 -19.87 5.67
N ALA A 303 3.12 -18.97 4.68
CA ALA A 303 4.33 -18.29 4.23
C ALA A 303 4.92 -17.41 5.35
N PRO A 304 6.24 -17.40 5.60
CA PRO A 304 6.85 -16.72 6.74
C PRO A 304 7.06 -15.22 6.51
N LEU A 305 5.99 -14.50 6.12
CA LEU A 305 6.07 -13.11 5.70
C LEU A 305 6.41 -12.15 6.84
N THR A 306 5.88 -12.42 8.03
CA THR A 306 6.24 -11.66 9.25
C THR A 306 7.70 -11.83 9.59
N ALA A 307 8.26 -13.05 9.46
CA ALA A 307 9.68 -13.30 9.70
C ALA A 307 10.56 -12.55 8.70
N HIS A 308 10.26 -12.62 7.40
CA HIS A 308 10.98 -11.88 6.37
C HIS A 308 10.95 -10.36 6.61
N LEU A 309 9.81 -9.82 7.05
CA LEU A 309 9.73 -8.38 7.36
C LEU A 309 10.52 -8.03 8.62
N ALA A 310 10.52 -8.89 9.64
CA ALA A 310 11.36 -8.70 10.82
C ALA A 310 12.86 -8.74 10.46
N ASP A 311 13.28 -9.69 9.60
CA ASP A 311 14.65 -9.76 9.09
C ASP A 311 15.05 -8.48 8.35
N LEU A 312 14.17 -7.98 7.48
CA LEU A 312 14.39 -6.72 6.77
C LEU A 312 14.57 -5.55 7.75
N LEU A 313 13.70 -5.41 8.75
CA LEU A 313 13.73 -4.32 9.73
C LEU A 313 14.95 -4.38 10.66
N THR A 314 15.58 -5.54 10.80
CA THR A 314 16.77 -5.76 11.65
C THR A 314 18.08 -5.87 10.85
N GLY A 315 18.05 -5.65 9.54
CA GLY A 315 19.21 -5.75 8.66
C GLY A 315 19.73 -7.19 8.49
N GLY A 316 18.85 -8.18 8.64
CA GLY A 316 19.19 -9.60 8.53
C GLY A 316 20.01 -10.15 9.70
N ALA A 317 20.15 -9.39 10.79
CA ALA A 317 20.72 -9.91 12.03
C ALA A 317 19.69 -10.82 12.73
N ALA A 318 19.88 -12.12 12.63
CA ALA A 318 19.22 -13.13 13.46
C ALA A 318 19.98 -13.31 14.76
#